data_43cc2a717483ebb6ca7e2eba14059462
#
_entry.id   43cc2a717483ebb6ca7e2eba14059462
#
_cell.length_a   1.000
_cell.length_b   1.000
_cell.length_c   1.000
_cell.angle_alpha   90.00
_cell.angle_beta   90.00
_cell.angle_gamma   90.00
#
_symmetry.space_group_name_H-M   'P 1'
#
loop_
_entity.id
_entity.type
_entity.pdbx_description
1 polymer ?
#
loop_
_entity_poly.entity_id
_entity_poly.type
_entity_poly.pdbx_seq_one_letter_code
_entity_poly.pdbx_strand_id
1 'polypeptide(L)'
;MRAITATIASLTLLIGGASVTRAGQEEQFTPEFKEVRSSYDAKHTPKLTAPDSVKRGQWFDVSVLVGAGGEHPSLSEHHVRYIALYKDTAEIARVYLHPVFSAPKVTFTIALDESGMLRALAEPTHSAAWEASKKISVRP
;
A
#
# COMPACT_ATOMS: atom_id res chain seq x y z
N MET A 1 -68.82 14.72 38.95
CA MET A 1 -68.02 14.57 37.72
C MET A 1 -66.60 14.84 38.07
N ARG A 2 -65.72 13.84 38.10
CA ARG A 2 -64.28 13.98 38.34
C ARG A 2 -63.57 13.81 37.02
N ALA A 3 -62.83 14.85 36.54
CA ALA A 3 -62.00 14.80 35.37
C ALA A 3 -60.67 14.07 35.68
N ILE A 4 -60.40 13.05 34.93
CA ILE A 4 -59.13 12.32 34.99
C ILE A 4 -58.16 12.93 33.92
N THR A 5 -57.17 13.59 34.42
CA THR A 5 -56.10 14.17 33.55
C THR A 5 -55.05 13.08 33.30
N ALA A 6 -54.97 12.58 32.09
CA ALA A 6 -53.93 11.62 31.69
C ALA A 6 -52.67 12.38 31.27
N THR A 7 -51.58 12.19 32.01
CA THR A 7 -50.26 12.72 31.70
C THR A 7 -49.55 11.76 30.74
N ILE A 8 -49.31 12.17 29.51
CA ILE A 8 -48.54 11.41 28.53
C ILE A 8 -47.07 11.73 28.78
N ALA A 9 -46.31 10.76 29.27
CA ALA A 9 -44.88 10.84 29.38
C ALA A 9 -44.26 10.51 28.02
N SER A 10 -43.67 11.52 27.36
CA SER A 10 -42.90 11.31 26.14
C SER A 10 -41.54 10.71 26.48
N LEU A 11 -41.33 9.46 26.09
CA LEU A 11 -40.05 8.77 26.17
C LEU A 11 -39.21 9.16 24.96
N THR A 12 -38.26 10.07 25.12
CA THR A 12 -37.30 10.42 24.08
C THR A 12 -36.23 9.34 24.03
N LEU A 13 -36.27 8.49 23.00
CA LEU A 13 -35.25 7.49 22.73
C LEU A 13 -34.02 8.21 22.12
N LEU A 14 -32.98 8.44 22.92
CA LEU A 14 -31.68 8.86 22.44
C LEU A 14 -31.03 7.68 21.70
N ILE A 15 -31.11 7.69 20.37
CA ILE A 15 -30.31 6.81 19.52
C ILE A 15 -28.89 7.37 19.54
N GLY A 16 -28.08 6.89 20.47
CA GLY A 16 -26.64 7.11 20.43
C GLY A 16 -26.06 6.43 19.19
N GLY A 17 -25.83 7.21 18.15
CA GLY A 17 -25.08 6.76 16.98
C GLY A 17 -23.67 6.40 17.44
N ALA A 18 -23.37 5.10 17.54
CA ALA A 18 -22.00 4.65 17.68
C ALA A 18 -21.28 5.04 16.40
N SER A 19 -20.44 6.06 16.48
CA SER A 19 -19.47 6.36 15.43
C SER A 19 -18.53 5.17 15.36
N VAL A 20 -18.76 4.30 14.38
CA VAL A 20 -17.80 3.25 14.04
C VAL A 20 -16.57 3.98 13.50
N THR A 21 -15.60 4.20 14.37
CA THR A 21 -14.32 4.76 13.98
C THR A 21 -13.66 3.80 13.01
N ARG A 22 -13.32 4.32 11.85
CA ARG A 22 -12.69 3.62 10.73
C ARG A 22 -11.24 3.20 11.05
N ALA A 23 -10.83 3.33 12.31
CA ALA A 23 -9.47 3.03 12.79
C ALA A 23 -9.02 1.58 12.52
N GLY A 24 -9.93 0.62 12.51
CA GLY A 24 -9.59 -0.78 12.28
C GLY A 24 -9.24 -1.14 10.83
N GLN A 25 -9.60 -0.30 9.84
CA GLN A 25 -9.22 -0.53 8.44
C GLN A 25 -7.88 0.11 8.09
N GLU A 26 -7.53 1.22 8.70
CA GLU A 26 -6.23 1.87 8.48
C GLU A 26 -5.09 1.08 9.12
N GLU A 27 -5.29 0.45 10.27
CA GLU A 27 -4.28 -0.43 10.89
C GLU A 27 -3.94 -1.65 10.02
N GLN A 28 -4.89 -2.14 9.23
CA GLN A 28 -4.69 -3.31 8.37
C GLN A 28 -3.78 -3.00 7.16
N PHE A 29 -3.64 -1.72 6.78
CA PHE A 29 -2.82 -1.26 5.65
C PHE A 29 -1.58 -0.47 6.07
N THR A 30 -1.40 -0.22 7.36
CA THR A 30 -0.19 0.43 7.86
C THR A 30 0.95 -0.59 7.93
N PRO A 31 2.14 -0.28 7.42
CA PRO A 31 3.30 -1.16 7.58
C PRO A 31 3.51 -1.48 9.06
N GLU A 32 3.74 -2.74 9.39
CA GLU A 32 4.06 -3.17 10.75
C GLU A 32 5.30 -2.47 11.28
N PHE A 33 6.26 -2.22 10.38
CA PHE A 33 7.45 -1.44 10.64
C PHE A 33 7.28 -0.03 10.07
N LYS A 34 7.24 0.97 10.94
CA LYS A 34 7.13 2.39 10.55
C LYS A 34 8.39 2.94 9.87
N GLU A 35 9.49 2.20 9.91
CA GLU A 35 10.76 2.55 9.31
C GLU A 35 10.81 2.09 7.85
N VAL A 36 11.22 2.99 6.97
CA VAL A 36 11.51 2.67 5.56
C VAL A 36 13.01 2.89 5.33
N ARG A 37 13.67 1.89 4.79
CA ARG A 37 15.10 1.91 4.47
C ARG A 37 15.34 2.11 2.99
N SER A 38 16.20 3.05 2.65
CA SER A 38 16.63 3.35 1.29
C SER A 38 18.10 3.00 1.03
N SER A 39 18.85 2.58 2.06
CA SER A 39 20.21 2.06 1.89
C SER A 39 20.20 0.74 1.13
N TYR A 40 21.24 0.47 0.35
CA TYR A 40 21.31 -0.78 -0.42
C TYR A 40 21.52 -2.00 0.49
N ASP A 41 20.69 -2.99 0.29
CA ASP A 41 20.83 -4.35 0.81
C ASP A 41 20.52 -5.36 -0.30
N ALA A 42 21.40 -6.33 -0.50
CA ALA A 42 21.32 -7.25 -1.64
C ALA A 42 20.04 -8.10 -1.65
N LYS A 43 19.49 -8.42 -0.47
CA LYS A 43 18.31 -9.30 -0.32
C LYS A 43 16.98 -8.55 -0.16
N HIS A 44 17.02 -7.30 0.31
CA HIS A 44 15.79 -6.56 0.63
C HIS A 44 15.51 -5.39 -0.31
N THR A 45 16.55 -4.72 -0.83
CA THR A 45 16.33 -3.58 -1.74
C THR A 45 15.57 -4.01 -2.99
N PRO A 46 14.42 -3.38 -3.31
CA PRO A 46 13.71 -3.67 -4.53
C PRO A 46 14.53 -3.28 -5.77
N LYS A 47 14.50 -4.12 -6.79
CA LYS A 47 14.94 -3.75 -8.15
C LYS A 47 13.74 -3.26 -8.93
N LEU A 48 13.70 -1.96 -9.18
CA LEU A 48 12.65 -1.29 -9.92
C LEU A 48 13.07 -1.14 -11.39
N THR A 49 12.30 -1.74 -12.29
CA THR A 49 12.53 -1.67 -13.75
C THR A 49 11.35 -1.00 -14.41
N ALA A 50 11.59 0.13 -15.08
CA ALA A 50 10.60 0.90 -15.82
C ALA A 50 11.30 1.68 -16.96
N PRO A 51 10.58 2.15 -17.99
CA PRO A 51 11.13 3.06 -19.00
C PRO A 51 11.61 4.37 -18.34
N ASP A 52 12.60 5.02 -18.94
CA ASP A 52 13.07 6.35 -18.50
C ASP A 52 12.08 7.45 -18.91
N SER A 53 11.33 7.21 -19.99
CA SER A 53 10.36 8.16 -20.54
C SER A 53 9.18 7.44 -21.18
N VAL A 54 7.98 8.00 -20.98
CA VAL A 54 6.71 7.53 -21.55
C VAL A 54 5.93 8.69 -22.15
N LYS A 55 4.92 8.40 -22.98
CA LYS A 55 3.94 9.42 -23.42
C LYS A 55 2.87 9.56 -22.34
N ARG A 56 2.31 10.78 -22.23
CA ARG A 56 1.17 11.08 -21.34
C ARG A 56 0.01 10.11 -21.61
N GLY A 57 -0.49 9.46 -20.54
CA GLY A 57 -1.63 8.55 -20.60
C GLY A 57 -1.36 7.20 -21.30
N GLN A 58 -0.14 6.95 -21.77
CA GLN A 58 0.22 5.65 -22.35
C GLN A 58 0.42 4.62 -21.24
N TRP A 59 -0.18 3.43 -21.41
CA TRP A 59 0.06 2.29 -20.54
C TRP A 59 1.47 1.74 -20.73
N PHE A 60 2.15 1.44 -19.62
CA PHE A 60 3.47 0.82 -19.61
C PHE A 60 3.66 -0.03 -18.36
N ASP A 61 4.62 -0.95 -18.42
CA ASP A 61 4.91 -1.88 -17.35
C ASP A 61 6.01 -1.36 -16.43
N VAL A 62 5.79 -1.57 -15.13
CA VAL A 62 6.76 -1.36 -14.05
C VAL A 62 6.95 -2.67 -13.32
N SER A 63 8.12 -3.26 -13.40
CA SER A 63 8.45 -4.50 -12.72
C SER A 63 9.27 -4.23 -11.46
N VAL A 64 8.91 -4.91 -10.39
CA VAL A 64 9.59 -4.86 -9.10
C VAL A 64 9.98 -6.28 -8.70
N LEU A 65 11.27 -6.50 -8.45
CA LEU A 65 11.83 -7.72 -7.88
C LEU A 65 12.44 -7.37 -6.53
N VAL A 66 12.09 -8.04 -5.45
CA VAL A 66 12.70 -7.82 -4.14
C VAL A 66 13.98 -8.64 -4.02
N GLY A 67 15.06 -7.94 -3.63
CA GLY A 67 16.41 -8.48 -3.62
C GLY A 67 17.19 -8.15 -4.90
N ALA A 68 17.63 -6.89 -5.03
CA ALA A 68 18.37 -6.41 -6.22
C ALA A 68 19.68 -7.17 -6.48
N GLY A 69 20.33 -7.69 -5.43
CA GLY A 69 21.57 -8.48 -5.53
C GLY A 69 21.34 -9.98 -5.36
N GLY A 70 20.11 -10.43 -5.21
CA GLY A 70 19.73 -11.84 -5.08
C GLY A 70 18.34 -11.96 -4.50
N GLU A 71 17.45 -12.61 -5.24
CA GLU A 71 16.02 -12.73 -4.91
C GLU A 71 15.76 -13.06 -3.42
N HIS A 72 14.83 -12.35 -2.81
CA HIS A 72 14.37 -12.60 -1.45
C HIS A 72 13.63 -13.95 -1.40
N PRO A 73 13.82 -14.78 -0.38
CA PRO A 73 13.11 -16.06 -0.28
C PRO A 73 11.60 -15.87 -0.07
N SER A 74 10.85 -16.92 -0.42
CA SER A 74 9.40 -17.02 -0.19
C SER A 74 9.13 -18.27 0.65
N LEU A 75 9.29 -18.13 1.96
CA LEU A 75 9.08 -19.19 2.97
C LEU A 75 7.99 -18.75 3.94
N SER A 76 7.35 -19.69 4.65
CA SER A 76 6.23 -19.41 5.55
C SER A 76 6.47 -18.25 6.52
N GLU A 77 7.66 -18.18 7.11
CA GLU A 77 7.99 -17.16 8.11
C GLU A 77 9.04 -16.15 7.61
N HIS A 78 9.49 -16.28 6.36
CA HIS A 78 10.50 -15.44 5.76
C HIS A 78 10.12 -15.12 4.31
N HIS A 79 9.28 -14.13 4.13
CA HIS A 79 8.76 -13.72 2.82
C HIS A 79 8.52 -12.21 2.77
N VAL A 80 8.27 -11.70 1.58
CA VAL A 80 7.77 -10.34 1.36
C VAL A 80 6.25 -10.36 1.51
N ARG A 81 5.71 -9.56 2.42
CA ARG A 81 4.26 -9.48 2.66
C ARG A 81 3.53 -8.79 1.53
N TYR A 82 4.07 -7.64 1.09
CA TYR A 82 3.51 -6.88 -0.02
C TYR A 82 4.59 -6.09 -0.76
N ILE A 83 4.25 -5.73 -1.98
CA ILE A 83 4.98 -4.78 -2.82
C ILE A 83 4.00 -3.66 -3.17
N ALA A 84 4.39 -2.41 -2.91
CA ALA A 84 3.61 -1.23 -3.25
C ALA A 84 4.38 -0.34 -4.24
N LEU A 85 3.66 0.31 -5.14
CA LEU A 85 4.18 1.27 -6.10
C LEU A 85 3.59 2.64 -5.80
N TYR A 86 4.46 3.64 -5.72
CA TYR A 86 4.10 5.04 -5.50
C TYR A 86 4.51 5.89 -6.70
N LYS A 87 3.72 6.91 -6.99
CA LYS A 87 4.12 8.06 -7.80
C LYS A 87 4.31 9.23 -6.84
N ASP A 88 5.56 9.69 -6.70
CA ASP A 88 5.96 10.65 -5.69
C ASP A 88 5.55 10.19 -4.27
N THR A 89 4.55 10.79 -3.64
CA THR A 89 4.02 10.41 -2.33
C THR A 89 2.69 9.64 -2.39
N ALA A 90 2.08 9.54 -3.57
CA ALA A 90 0.81 8.85 -3.74
C ALA A 90 1.00 7.36 -4.03
N GLU A 91 0.40 6.50 -3.22
CA GLU A 91 0.32 5.07 -3.51
C GLU A 91 -0.64 4.85 -4.69
N ILE A 92 -0.15 4.19 -5.75
CA ILE A 92 -0.93 3.94 -6.96
C ILE A 92 -1.26 2.47 -7.18
N ALA A 93 -0.51 1.55 -6.55
CA ALA A 93 -0.79 0.12 -6.60
C ALA A 93 -0.15 -0.61 -5.42
N ARG A 94 -0.79 -1.70 -4.97
CA ARG A 94 -0.26 -2.60 -3.95
C ARG A 94 -0.69 -4.02 -4.23
N VAL A 95 0.19 -4.98 -4.02
CA VAL A 95 -0.10 -6.40 -4.07
C VAL A 95 0.41 -7.10 -2.83
N TYR A 96 -0.43 -7.92 -2.21
CA TYR A 96 -0.06 -8.80 -1.12
C TYR A 96 0.37 -10.16 -1.68
N LEU A 97 1.43 -10.71 -1.14
CA LEU A 97 2.04 -11.94 -1.61
C LEU A 97 1.75 -13.09 -0.64
N HIS A 98 1.42 -14.26 -1.21
CA HIS A 98 1.33 -15.48 -0.41
C HIS A 98 2.74 -15.94 0.00
N PRO A 99 2.96 -16.31 1.27
CA PRO A 99 4.30 -16.63 1.78
C PRO A 99 5.06 -17.70 0.98
N VAL A 100 4.36 -18.72 0.47
CA VAL A 100 5.02 -19.87 -0.18
C VAL A 100 4.78 -19.88 -1.70
N PHE A 101 3.58 -19.45 -2.15
CA PHE A 101 3.18 -19.62 -3.55
C PHE A 101 3.36 -18.36 -4.41
N SER A 102 3.84 -17.26 -3.85
CA SER A 102 4.15 -16.04 -4.61
C SER A 102 5.63 -15.75 -4.60
N ALA A 103 6.22 -15.59 -5.77
CA ALA A 103 7.57 -15.04 -5.87
C ALA A 103 7.58 -13.55 -5.44
N PRO A 104 8.69 -13.03 -4.90
CA PRO A 104 8.82 -11.63 -4.48
C PRO A 104 9.02 -10.70 -5.69
N LYS A 105 8.17 -10.87 -6.69
CA LYS A 105 8.22 -10.16 -7.98
C LYS A 105 6.81 -9.85 -8.46
N VAL A 106 6.63 -8.61 -8.96
CA VAL A 106 5.35 -8.17 -9.52
C VAL A 106 5.58 -7.22 -10.70
N THR A 107 4.66 -7.21 -11.64
CA THR A 107 4.61 -6.21 -12.71
C THR A 107 3.28 -5.48 -12.61
N PHE A 108 3.35 -4.15 -12.51
CA PHE A 108 2.21 -3.23 -12.54
C PHE A 108 2.14 -2.60 -13.92
N THR A 109 0.97 -2.60 -14.54
CA THR A 109 0.72 -1.82 -15.76
C THR A 109 0.03 -0.53 -15.35
N ILE A 110 0.68 0.62 -15.60
CA ILE A 110 0.24 1.94 -15.17
C ILE A 110 0.29 2.95 -16.31
N ALA A 111 -0.37 4.09 -16.15
CA ALA A 111 -0.21 5.26 -17.01
C ALA A 111 0.03 6.50 -16.15
N LEU A 112 0.80 7.46 -16.64
CA LEU A 112 1.10 8.71 -15.94
C LEU A 112 0.72 9.91 -16.81
N ASP A 113 0.33 11.00 -16.16
CA ASP A 113 0.01 12.28 -16.77
C ASP A 113 1.11 13.33 -16.63
N GLU A 114 2.02 13.13 -15.67
CA GLU A 114 3.15 14.03 -15.39
C GLU A 114 4.41 13.27 -14.97
N SER A 115 5.55 13.91 -15.17
CA SER A 115 6.87 13.40 -14.73
C SER A 115 6.97 13.37 -13.20
N GLY A 116 7.82 12.48 -12.66
CA GLY A 116 8.06 12.40 -11.22
C GLY A 116 8.91 11.21 -10.83
N MET A 117 8.81 10.81 -9.57
CA MET A 117 9.52 9.66 -9.02
C MET A 117 8.58 8.46 -8.89
N LEU A 118 8.90 7.36 -9.52
CA LEU A 118 8.34 6.07 -9.15
C LEU A 118 9.14 5.52 -7.97
N ARG A 119 8.42 5.04 -6.95
CA ARG A 119 9.03 4.42 -5.76
C ARG A 119 8.39 3.05 -5.56
N ALA A 120 9.22 2.02 -5.47
CA ALA A 120 8.80 0.69 -5.08
C ALA A 120 9.11 0.47 -3.60
N LEU A 121 8.12 0.06 -2.83
CA LEU A 121 8.24 -0.29 -1.42
C LEU A 121 7.96 -1.77 -1.27
N ALA A 122 8.83 -2.49 -0.57
CA ALA A 122 8.64 -3.89 -0.21
C ALA A 122 8.74 -4.07 1.30
N GLU A 123 7.78 -4.79 1.90
CA GLU A 123 7.79 -5.09 3.33
C GLU A 123 8.00 -6.59 3.56
N PRO A 124 9.18 -7.01 4.03
CA PRO A 124 9.42 -8.38 4.46
C PRO A 124 8.86 -8.62 5.87
N THR A 125 8.67 -9.89 6.25
CA THR A 125 8.11 -10.27 7.55
C THR A 125 9.03 -10.03 8.74
N HIS A 126 10.33 -9.87 8.50
CA HIS A 126 11.37 -9.90 9.54
C HIS A 126 12.22 -8.62 9.61
N SER A 127 11.85 -7.59 8.86
CA SER A 127 12.62 -6.34 8.78
C SER A 127 11.71 -5.16 8.49
N ALA A 128 12.25 -3.95 8.61
CA ALA A 128 11.61 -2.74 8.12
C ALA A 128 11.31 -2.83 6.61
N ALA A 129 10.42 -1.98 6.11
CA ALA A 129 10.18 -1.85 4.69
C ALA A 129 11.42 -1.27 3.98
N TRP A 130 11.66 -1.70 2.75
CA TRP A 130 12.75 -1.24 1.89
C TRP A 130 12.22 -0.59 0.64
N GLU A 131 12.87 0.48 0.20
CA GLU A 131 12.46 1.19 -1.00
C GLU A 131 13.58 1.33 -2.03
N ALA A 132 13.16 1.43 -3.29
CA ALA A 132 13.97 1.92 -4.39
C ALA A 132 13.16 2.90 -5.23
N SER A 133 13.82 3.88 -5.83
CA SER A 133 13.17 4.90 -6.63
C SER A 133 13.81 5.09 -7.98
N LYS A 134 13.03 5.55 -8.95
CA LYS A 134 13.44 5.85 -10.31
C LYS A 134 12.68 7.07 -10.83
N LYS A 135 13.41 8.05 -11.35
CA LYS A 135 12.79 9.18 -12.05
C LYS A 135 12.22 8.71 -13.39
N ILE A 136 11.01 9.16 -13.70
CA ILE A 136 10.36 8.93 -14.98
C ILE A 136 9.94 10.27 -15.61
N SER A 137 10.18 10.41 -16.91
CA SER A 137 9.78 11.57 -17.69
C SER A 137 8.51 11.26 -18.48
N VAL A 138 7.52 12.17 -18.42
CA VAL A 138 6.30 12.08 -19.23
C VAL A 138 6.36 13.15 -20.31
N ARG A 139 6.27 12.71 -21.56
CA ARG A 139 6.24 13.58 -22.75
C ARG A 139 4.80 13.81 -23.18
N PRO A 140 4.49 14.95 -23.83
CA PRO A 140 3.20 15.20 -24.45
C PRO A 140 2.74 14.09 -25.39
#